data_f9041597c78c3f8cecb6a4b73583b09f
#
_entry.id   f9041597c78c3f8cecb6a4b73583b09f
#
_cell.length_a   1.000
_cell.length_b   1.000
_cell.length_c   1.000
_cell.angle_alpha   90.00
_cell.angle_beta   90.00
_cell.angle_gamma   90.00
#
_symmetry.space_group_name_H-M   'P 1'
#
loop_
_entity.id
_entity.type
_entity.pdbx_description
1 polymer ?
#
loop_
_entity_poly.entity_id
_entity_poly.type
_entity_poly.pdbx_seq_one_letter_code
_entity_poly.pdbx_strand_id
1 'polypeptide(L)'
;MKINTFDIDGVINFDQYDGLYPGYNDIIITGRSVEESFDTLKMLRAKGIRNQVYFNPLPFSKKTRKSSGIHKGKTLKMLIDSGFEHGIHFEDDEIQIEEILKIVKFINIVHIKSNLVEKENVKRTFK
;
A
#
# COMPACT_ATOMS: atom_id res chain seq x y z
N MET A 1 -2.61 20.88 5.96
CA MET A 1 -3.44 19.95 5.19
C MET A 1 -3.02 18.52 5.44
N LYS A 2 -3.97 17.65 5.71
CA LYS A 2 -3.65 16.25 5.98
C LYS A 2 -3.55 15.45 4.68
N ILE A 3 -2.61 14.53 4.67
CA ILE A 3 -2.39 13.64 3.54
C ILE A 3 -2.83 12.24 3.95
N ASN A 4 -3.63 11.60 3.11
CA ASN A 4 -3.99 10.20 3.32
C ASN A 4 -3.06 9.31 2.51
N THR A 5 -2.91 8.07 2.94
CA THR A 5 -2.07 7.11 2.22
C THR A 5 -2.90 5.89 1.86
N PHE A 6 -2.58 5.30 0.73
CA PHE A 6 -3.39 4.24 0.13
C PHE A 6 -2.54 3.05 -0.29
N ASP A 7 -2.97 1.86 0.11
CA ASP A 7 -2.49 0.63 -0.50
C ASP A 7 -3.09 0.52 -1.91
N ILE A 8 -2.57 -0.35 -2.74
CA ILE A 8 -3.10 -0.55 -4.08
C ILE A 8 -4.06 -1.74 -4.09
N ASP A 9 -3.54 -2.95 -3.88
CA ASP A 9 -4.35 -4.15 -4.02
C ASP A 9 -5.31 -4.28 -2.85
N GLY A 10 -6.60 -4.36 -3.15
CA GLY A 10 -7.62 -4.43 -2.12
C GLY A 10 -8.07 -3.07 -1.61
N VAL A 11 -7.54 -1.97 -2.14
CA VAL A 11 -7.95 -0.61 -1.77
C VAL A 11 -8.28 0.19 -3.01
N ILE A 12 -7.32 0.39 -3.90
CA ILE A 12 -7.54 1.09 -5.17
C ILE A 12 -8.00 0.11 -6.23
N ASN A 13 -7.39 -1.07 -6.26
CA ASN A 13 -7.59 -2.07 -7.30
C ASN A 13 -8.18 -3.34 -6.71
N PHE A 14 -9.38 -3.71 -7.20
CA PHE A 14 -10.07 -4.92 -6.77
C PHE A 14 -10.22 -5.93 -7.90
N ASP A 15 -9.26 -5.98 -8.80
CA ASP A 15 -9.25 -6.88 -9.95
C ASP A 15 -10.29 -6.50 -11.00
N GLN A 16 -11.57 -6.71 -10.70
CA GLN A 16 -12.63 -6.50 -11.69
C GLN A 16 -13.23 -5.11 -11.64
N TYR A 17 -12.98 -4.36 -10.59
CA TYR A 17 -13.53 -3.01 -10.49
C TYR A 17 -12.63 -2.16 -9.61
N ASP A 18 -12.88 -0.87 -9.68
CA ASP A 18 -12.08 0.09 -8.95
C ASP A 18 -12.55 0.22 -7.50
N GLY A 19 -11.61 0.57 -6.64
CA GLY A 19 -11.89 0.83 -5.25
C GLY A 19 -11.86 2.32 -4.95
N LEU A 20 -11.18 2.68 -3.87
CA LEU A 20 -11.03 4.07 -3.48
C LEU A 20 -9.87 4.69 -4.24
N TYR A 21 -10.07 5.92 -4.68
CA TYR A 21 -8.99 6.65 -5.37
C TYR A 21 -8.39 7.70 -4.46
N PRO A 22 -7.08 7.89 -4.53
CA PRO A 22 -6.44 8.93 -3.71
C PRO A 22 -6.78 10.31 -4.21
N GLY A 23 -6.80 11.27 -3.29
CA GLY A 23 -6.96 12.67 -3.63
C GLY A 23 -5.68 13.24 -4.22
N TYR A 24 -5.75 14.51 -4.61
CA TYR A 24 -4.66 15.15 -5.35
C TYR A 24 -3.30 15.06 -4.66
N ASN A 25 -3.26 15.31 -3.35
CA ASN A 25 -1.99 15.32 -2.62
C ASN A 25 -1.72 14.05 -1.84
N ASP A 26 -2.57 13.04 -1.98
CA ASP A 26 -2.40 11.80 -1.25
C ASP A 26 -1.26 10.98 -1.83
N ILE A 27 -0.79 10.03 -1.05
CA ILE A 27 0.38 9.23 -1.40
C ILE A 27 0.00 7.75 -1.40
N ILE A 28 0.56 7.01 -2.33
CA ILE A 28 0.35 5.57 -2.41
C ILE A 28 1.57 4.86 -1.82
N ILE A 29 1.32 3.92 -0.92
CA ILE A 29 2.37 3.10 -0.33
C ILE A 29 1.97 1.65 -0.55
N THR A 30 2.71 0.95 -1.41
CA THR A 30 2.32 -0.37 -1.83
C THR A 30 3.31 -1.43 -1.39
N GLY A 31 2.82 -2.64 -1.16
CA GLY A 31 3.69 -3.79 -0.95
C GLY A 31 4.25 -4.35 -2.24
N ARG A 32 3.79 -3.86 -3.39
CA ARG A 32 4.36 -4.30 -4.66
C ARG A 32 5.83 -3.94 -4.74
N SER A 33 6.62 -4.86 -5.28
CA SER A 33 8.05 -4.68 -5.40
C SER A 33 8.39 -3.57 -6.39
N VAL A 34 9.51 -2.91 -6.15
CA VAL A 34 10.05 -1.94 -7.10
C VAL A 34 10.27 -2.59 -8.46
N GLU A 35 10.46 -3.91 -8.51
CA GLU A 35 10.58 -4.63 -9.78
C GLU A 35 9.30 -4.59 -10.59
N GLU A 36 8.16 -4.37 -9.93
CA GLU A 36 6.86 -4.30 -10.58
C GLU A 36 6.47 -2.87 -10.95
N SER A 37 7.38 -1.92 -10.76
CA SER A 37 7.01 -0.50 -10.85
C SER A 37 6.52 -0.09 -12.23
N PHE A 38 7.13 -0.60 -13.29
CA PHE A 38 6.72 -0.21 -14.64
C PHE A 38 5.25 -0.56 -14.87
N ASP A 39 4.89 -1.83 -14.65
CA ASP A 39 3.52 -2.27 -14.88
C ASP A 39 2.53 -1.63 -13.91
N THR A 40 2.96 -1.44 -12.66
CA THR A 40 2.10 -0.82 -11.66
C THR A 40 1.79 0.62 -12.01
N LEU A 41 2.80 1.40 -12.39
CA LEU A 41 2.58 2.78 -12.77
C LEU A 41 1.74 2.88 -14.04
N LYS A 42 1.93 1.97 -14.98
CA LYS A 42 1.11 1.94 -16.18
C LYS A 42 -0.35 1.70 -15.84
N MET A 43 -0.61 0.76 -14.94
CA MET A 43 -1.97 0.47 -14.50
C MET A 43 -2.60 1.68 -13.80
N LEU A 44 -1.85 2.32 -12.90
CA LEU A 44 -2.38 3.49 -12.19
C LEU A 44 -2.67 4.63 -13.13
N ARG A 45 -1.79 4.88 -14.09
CA ARG A 45 -2.02 5.95 -15.06
C ARG A 45 -3.19 5.67 -15.97
N ALA A 46 -3.46 4.41 -16.27
CA ALA A 46 -4.66 4.06 -17.03
C ALA A 46 -5.94 4.40 -16.25
N LYS A 47 -5.85 4.45 -14.92
CA LYS A 47 -6.97 4.86 -14.06
C LYS A 47 -6.98 6.37 -13.82
N GLY A 48 -6.05 7.09 -14.40
CA GLY A 48 -5.95 8.54 -14.16
C GLY A 48 -5.24 8.90 -12.87
N ILE A 49 -4.56 7.96 -12.24
CA ILE A 49 -3.89 8.18 -10.96
C ILE A 49 -2.42 8.48 -11.23
N ARG A 50 -1.95 9.65 -10.77
CA ARG A 50 -0.58 10.09 -10.97
C ARG A 50 0.12 10.41 -9.66
N ASN A 51 -0.45 10.00 -8.54
CA ASN A 51 0.09 10.25 -7.21
C ASN A 51 1.43 9.57 -7.04
N GLN A 52 2.25 10.11 -6.14
CA GLN A 52 3.53 9.52 -5.80
C GLN A 52 3.32 8.14 -5.20
N VAL A 53 4.18 7.19 -5.57
CA VAL A 53 4.10 5.80 -5.11
C VAL A 53 5.42 5.41 -4.46
N TYR A 54 5.33 4.81 -3.27
CA TYR A 54 6.49 4.21 -2.61
C TYR A 54 6.37 2.71 -2.74
N PHE A 55 7.31 2.12 -3.45
CA PHE A 55 7.35 0.68 -3.70
C PHE A 55 8.16 -0.04 -2.64
N ASN A 56 7.84 -1.32 -2.43
CA ASN A 56 8.62 -2.17 -1.57
C ASN A 56 9.99 -2.41 -2.21
N PRO A 57 11.09 -2.09 -1.53
CA PRO A 57 12.43 -2.25 -2.13
C PRO A 57 12.86 -3.70 -2.32
N LEU A 58 12.18 -4.65 -1.70
CA LEU A 58 12.55 -6.05 -1.86
C LEU A 58 12.16 -6.58 -3.23
N PRO A 59 12.94 -7.52 -3.78
CA PRO A 59 12.54 -8.16 -5.02
C PRO A 59 11.26 -8.98 -4.80
N PHE A 60 10.52 -9.16 -5.87
CA PHE A 60 9.24 -9.86 -5.81
C PHE A 60 9.37 -11.23 -5.13
N SER A 61 10.44 -11.95 -5.41
CA SER A 61 10.65 -13.30 -4.88
C SER A 61 10.85 -13.32 -3.38
N LYS A 62 11.18 -12.17 -2.78
CA LYS A 62 11.50 -12.12 -1.34
C LYS A 62 10.48 -11.36 -0.51
N LYS A 63 9.53 -10.71 -1.14
CA LYS A 63 8.55 -9.94 -0.38
C LYS A 63 7.50 -10.87 0.22
N THR A 64 7.02 -10.48 1.39
CA THR A 64 5.96 -11.20 2.09
C THR A 64 4.96 -10.18 2.60
N ARG A 65 3.83 -10.66 3.13
CA ARG A 65 2.88 -9.75 3.76
C ARG A 65 3.53 -9.00 4.91
N LYS A 66 4.33 -9.69 5.70
CA LYS A 66 5.02 -9.06 6.82
C LYS A 66 6.02 -8.01 6.34
N SER A 67 6.84 -8.33 5.35
CA SER A 67 7.82 -7.37 4.85
C SER A 67 7.14 -6.18 4.21
N SER A 68 6.00 -6.39 3.57
CA SER A 68 5.22 -5.28 2.99
C SER A 68 4.70 -4.37 4.09
N GLY A 69 4.22 -4.93 5.19
CA GLY A 69 3.78 -4.12 6.33
C GLY A 69 4.92 -3.34 6.95
N ILE A 70 6.09 -3.95 7.08
CA ILE A 70 7.27 -3.27 7.61
C ILE A 70 7.66 -2.11 6.68
N HIS A 71 7.68 -2.35 5.39
CA HIS A 71 7.96 -1.30 4.40
C HIS A 71 7.00 -0.13 4.56
N LYS A 72 5.70 -0.42 4.68
CA LYS A 72 4.71 0.64 4.81
C LYS A 72 4.86 1.40 6.10
N GLY A 73 5.12 0.70 7.20
CA GLY A 73 5.34 1.36 8.48
C GLY A 73 6.54 2.28 8.46
N LYS A 74 7.64 1.82 7.88
CA LYS A 74 8.85 2.64 7.77
C LYS A 74 8.62 3.85 6.88
N THR A 75 7.89 3.67 5.79
CA THR A 75 7.57 4.77 4.88
C THR A 75 6.69 5.81 5.57
N LEU A 76 5.66 5.35 6.28
CA LEU A 76 4.79 6.25 7.02
C LEU A 76 5.56 7.04 8.08
N LYS A 77 6.45 6.35 8.80
CA LYS A 77 7.25 7.03 9.81
C LYS A 77 8.15 8.08 9.16
N MET A 78 8.77 7.74 8.05
CA MET A 78 9.63 8.69 7.34
C MET A 78 8.84 9.91 6.89
N LEU A 79 7.64 9.72 6.35
CA LEU A 79 6.81 10.85 5.90
C LEU A 79 6.42 11.74 7.07
N ILE A 80 5.99 11.15 8.19
CA ILE A 80 5.60 11.91 9.36
C ILE A 80 6.79 12.67 9.94
N ASP A 81 7.93 11.99 10.04
CA ASP A 81 9.15 12.62 10.56
C ASP A 81 9.64 13.75 9.66
N SER A 82 9.30 13.69 8.37
CA SER A 82 9.64 14.73 7.41
C SER A 82 8.69 15.92 7.43
N GLY A 83 7.67 15.88 8.28
CA GLY A 83 6.76 16.99 8.43
C GLY A 83 5.41 16.84 7.78
N PHE A 84 5.13 15.71 7.13
CA PHE A 84 3.79 15.49 6.58
C PHE A 84 2.79 15.28 7.71
N GLU A 85 1.67 15.95 7.60
CA GLU A 85 0.57 15.76 8.53
C GLU A 85 -0.29 14.63 7.98
N HIS A 86 -0.26 13.49 8.65
CA HIS A 86 -0.92 12.29 8.15
C HIS A 86 -2.36 12.21 8.62
N GLY A 87 -3.26 11.88 7.69
CA GLY A 87 -4.66 11.65 8.00
C GLY A 87 -4.94 10.19 8.24
N ILE A 88 -5.32 9.45 7.19
CA ILE A 88 -5.73 8.05 7.28
C ILE A 88 -4.90 7.21 6.32
N HIS A 89 -4.52 6.02 6.75
CA HIS A 89 -3.95 5.00 5.88
C HIS A 89 -5.02 3.96 5.59
N PHE A 90 -5.25 3.66 4.31
CA PHE A 90 -6.23 2.67 3.89
C PHE A 90 -5.52 1.36 3.55
N GLU A 91 -5.91 0.28 4.21
CA GLU A 91 -5.22 -1.00 4.13
C GLU A 91 -6.23 -2.14 4.18
N ASP A 92 -5.99 -3.22 3.43
CA ASP A 92 -6.88 -4.38 3.45
C ASP A 92 -6.30 -5.58 4.22
N ASP A 93 -5.03 -5.57 4.55
CA ASP A 93 -4.33 -6.73 5.11
C ASP A 93 -4.02 -6.54 6.58
N GLU A 94 -4.66 -7.33 7.45
CA GLU A 94 -4.47 -7.16 8.89
C GLU A 94 -3.06 -7.52 9.36
N ILE A 95 -2.34 -8.38 8.65
CA ILE A 95 -0.94 -8.65 8.99
C ILE A 95 -0.12 -7.39 8.75
N GLN A 96 -0.37 -6.70 7.64
CA GLN A 96 0.34 -5.47 7.36
C GLN A 96 -0.04 -4.36 8.34
N ILE A 97 -1.32 -4.30 8.72
CA ILE A 97 -1.77 -3.35 9.73
C ILE A 97 -1.00 -3.56 11.04
N GLU A 98 -0.85 -4.80 11.48
CA GLU A 98 -0.10 -5.08 12.69
C GLU A 98 1.34 -4.59 12.61
N GLU A 99 1.99 -4.84 11.48
CA GLU A 99 3.38 -4.43 11.32
C GLU A 99 3.51 -2.90 11.29
N ILE A 100 2.57 -2.24 10.63
CA ILE A 100 2.54 -0.78 10.61
C ILE A 100 2.41 -0.23 12.02
N LEU A 101 1.49 -0.76 12.81
CA LEU A 101 1.23 -0.26 14.15
C LEU A 101 2.38 -0.51 15.11
N LYS A 102 3.24 -1.48 14.85
CA LYS A 102 4.45 -1.66 15.63
C LYS A 102 5.44 -0.53 15.44
N ILE A 103 5.40 0.10 14.27
CA ILE A 103 6.36 1.16 13.90
C ILE A 103 5.76 2.54 14.15
N VAL A 104 4.48 2.74 13.81
CA VAL A 104 3.77 4.01 13.98
C VAL A 104 2.54 3.75 14.83
N LYS A 105 2.65 3.91 16.14
CA LYS A 105 1.65 3.42 17.09
C LYS A 105 0.33 4.17 17.09
N PHE A 106 0.35 5.45 16.73
CA PHE A 106 -0.85 6.28 16.84
C PHE A 106 -1.41 6.72 15.50
N ILE A 107 -1.14 5.93 14.48
CA ILE A 107 -1.63 6.25 13.15
C ILE A 107 -3.09 5.78 13.00
N ASN A 108 -3.86 6.51 12.22
CA ASN A 108 -5.24 6.12 11.92
C ASN A 108 -5.26 5.24 10.68
N ILE A 109 -5.81 4.05 10.83
CA ILE A 109 -5.90 3.10 9.72
C ILE A 109 -7.36 2.71 9.53
N VAL A 110 -7.82 2.74 8.28
CA VAL A 110 -9.11 2.19 7.91
C VAL A 110 -8.86 0.84 7.26
N HIS A 111 -9.39 -0.20 7.88
CA HIS A 111 -9.25 -1.57 7.39
C HIS A 111 -10.36 -1.85 6.38
N ILE A 112 -9.97 -2.05 5.12
CA ILE A 112 -10.91 -2.34 4.05
C ILE A 112 -11.00 -3.85 3.87
N LYS A 113 -12.20 -4.39 3.91
CA LYS A 113 -12.38 -5.83 3.70
C LYS A 113 -12.21 -6.14 2.23
N SER A 114 -11.40 -7.15 1.95
CA SER A 114 -11.06 -7.51 0.58
C SER A 114 -10.80 -9.00 0.49
N ASN A 115 -11.06 -9.58 -0.65
CA ASN A 115 -10.75 -10.97 -0.92
C ASN A 115 -9.33 -11.16 -1.41
N LEU A 116 -8.55 -10.09 -1.49
CA LEU A 116 -7.22 -10.17 -2.09
C LEU A 116 -6.12 -10.45 -1.08
N VAL A 117 -6.43 -10.41 0.19
CA VAL A 117 -5.41 -10.47 1.24
C VAL A 117 -4.66 -11.79 1.28
N GLU A 118 -5.24 -12.85 0.79
CA GLU A 118 -4.59 -14.16 0.82
C GLU A 118 -3.74 -14.45 -0.40
N LYS A 119 -3.60 -13.49 -1.27
CA LYS A 119 -2.92 -13.72 -2.52
C LYS A 119 -1.45 -14.05 -2.37
N GLU A 120 -0.87 -13.66 -1.27
CA GLU A 120 0.52 -13.98 -1.02
C GLU A 120 0.77 -15.47 -1.17
N ASN A 121 -0.08 -16.29 -0.59
CA ASN A 121 0.09 -17.73 -0.67
C ASN A 121 -0.50 -18.32 -1.94
N VAL A 122 -1.65 -17.84 -2.32
CA VAL A 122 -2.36 -18.38 -3.47
C VAL A 122 -1.59 -18.13 -4.75
N LYS A 123 -1.07 -16.94 -4.93
CA LYS A 123 -0.35 -16.62 -6.12
C LYS A 123 0.84 -17.48 -6.35
N ARG A 124 1.51 -17.83 -5.28
CA ARG A 124 2.72 -18.58 -5.42
C ARG A 124 2.49 -20.00 -5.80
N THR A 125 1.29 -20.49 -5.60
CA THR A 125 1.04 -21.86 -5.91
C THR A 125 0.57 -22.07 -7.32
N PHE A 126 0.05 -21.06 -7.95
CA PHE A 126 -0.41 -21.26 -9.27
C PHE A 126 0.00 -20.26 -10.22
N LYS A 127 0.92 -19.81 -10.02
CA LYS A 127 1.31 -19.03 -11.01
C LYS A 127 1.93 -19.58 -11.82
#